data_955861b9831458ebd4da8d1befd2bbdd
#
_entry.id   955861b9831458ebd4da8d1befd2bbdd
#
_cell.length_a   1.000
_cell.length_b   1.000
_cell.length_c   1.000
_cell.angle_alpha   90.00
_cell.angle_beta   90.00
_cell.angle_gamma   90.00
#
_symmetry.space_group_name_H-M   'P 1'
#
loop_
_entity.id
_entity.type
_entity.pdbx_description
1 polymer ?
#
loop_
_entity_poly.entity_id
_entity_poly.type
_entity_poly.pdbx_seq_one_letter_code
_entity_poly.pdbx_strand_id
1 'polypeptide(L)'
;MSKPILWIVIPCYNEEQVLPITAPMFLEKISGLAAQGLVSEKSRVLFVNDGSKDKTWELIQNFAAQDEHYIGIAQSRNRGHQNAVLAGLMEALHSGTCDVTISIDCDGQDDINAMDEMVKKYLDGAEVVYGVRSRRDTDTFFKRFTAEGFYHVMNALGADIVFNHADYRLISTRVLESFADYREVNIFLRGMVPLVGFKSEVVTYERHERLAGESHYPLSKMLALAFDGITSLSNKPIRLITGSGIFVSLISFIGVIWAIVCAAMGSSVAGWASIVCIVCFMSGVQLVCLGVIGEYIGKIYMETKSRPRYIISERTWAPYERKYHG
;
A
#
# COMPACT_ATOMS: atom_id res chain seq x y z
N MET A 1 34.31 -5.72 0.41
CA MET A 1 33.13 -5.06 1.00
C MET A 1 32.49 -6.03 1.97
N SER A 2 32.00 -5.60 3.12
CA SER A 2 31.23 -6.42 4.03
C SER A 2 29.93 -6.84 3.33
N LYS A 3 29.51 -8.10 3.55
CA LYS A 3 28.22 -8.57 3.03
C LYS A 3 27.08 -7.82 3.71
N PRO A 4 26.02 -7.39 2.99
CA PRO A 4 24.91 -6.67 3.58
C PRO A 4 24.11 -7.54 4.54
N ILE A 5 23.62 -6.95 5.61
CA ILE A 5 22.68 -7.59 6.55
C ILE A 5 21.27 -7.37 6.03
N LEU A 6 20.60 -8.46 5.65
CA LEU A 6 19.23 -8.48 5.15
C LEU A 6 18.24 -8.77 6.28
N TRP A 7 17.16 -7.97 6.37
CA TRP A 7 15.99 -8.33 7.17
C TRP A 7 14.79 -8.62 6.26
N ILE A 8 14.22 -9.83 6.35
CA ILE A 8 12.95 -10.15 5.71
C ILE A 8 11.83 -9.71 6.65
N VAL A 9 10.98 -8.79 6.21
CA VAL A 9 9.86 -8.22 6.98
C VAL A 9 8.56 -8.87 6.56
N ILE A 10 7.90 -9.55 7.48
CA ILE A 10 6.72 -10.38 7.23
C ILE A 10 5.56 -9.93 8.11
N PRO A 11 4.56 -9.22 7.56
CA PRO A 11 3.35 -8.86 8.30
C PRO A 11 2.47 -10.10 8.51
N CYS A 12 1.97 -10.29 9.75
CA CYS A 12 1.15 -11.42 10.16
C CYS A 12 -0.11 -10.95 10.88
N TYR A 13 -1.27 -11.45 10.45
CA TYR A 13 -2.55 -11.23 11.13
C TYR A 13 -3.43 -12.46 11.09
N ASN A 14 -3.56 -13.17 12.22
CA ASN A 14 -4.27 -14.45 12.35
C ASN A 14 -3.74 -15.52 11.39
N GLU A 15 -2.43 -15.76 11.45
CA GLU A 15 -1.68 -16.67 10.57
C GLU A 15 -1.17 -17.92 11.30
N GLU A 16 -1.86 -18.36 12.36
CA GLU A 16 -1.44 -19.53 13.17
C GLU A 16 -1.30 -20.82 12.36
N GLN A 17 -2.06 -20.97 11.26
CA GLN A 17 -2.02 -22.15 10.40
C GLN A 17 -0.91 -22.06 9.34
N VAL A 18 -0.50 -20.88 8.95
CA VAL A 18 0.43 -20.62 7.86
C VAL A 18 1.88 -20.51 8.36
N LEU A 19 2.08 -19.80 9.47
CA LEU A 19 3.40 -19.55 10.05
C LEU A 19 4.26 -20.80 10.27
N PRO A 20 3.73 -21.94 10.80
CA PRO A 20 4.54 -23.13 10.97
C PRO A 20 5.09 -23.71 9.67
N ILE A 21 4.45 -23.43 8.54
CA ILE A 21 4.85 -23.88 7.20
C ILE A 21 5.87 -22.91 6.59
N THR A 22 5.57 -21.60 6.67
CA THR A 22 6.35 -20.60 5.94
C THR A 22 7.58 -20.08 6.69
N ALA A 23 7.57 -20.07 8.02
CA ALA A 23 8.73 -19.61 8.79
C ALA A 23 10.03 -20.37 8.47
N PRO A 24 10.04 -21.73 8.42
CA PRO A 24 11.23 -22.48 8.01
C PRO A 24 11.72 -22.13 6.61
N MET A 25 10.80 -21.85 5.65
CA MET A 25 11.16 -21.49 4.27
C MET A 25 11.93 -20.16 4.23
N PHE A 26 11.53 -19.17 5.04
CA PHE A 26 12.25 -17.89 5.12
C PHE A 26 13.63 -18.03 5.75
N LEU A 27 13.79 -18.89 6.77
CA LEU A 27 15.07 -19.16 7.39
C LEU A 27 16.02 -19.89 6.42
N GLU A 28 15.51 -20.89 5.72
CA GLU A 28 16.26 -21.61 4.69
C GLU A 28 16.73 -20.64 3.58
N LYS A 29 15.86 -19.72 3.16
CA LYS A 29 16.19 -18.71 2.15
C LYS A 29 17.33 -17.80 2.62
N ILE A 30 17.28 -17.24 3.83
CA ILE A 30 18.36 -16.41 4.36
C ILE A 30 19.67 -17.21 4.43
N SER A 31 19.62 -18.44 4.97
CA SER A 31 20.78 -19.32 5.08
C SER A 31 21.37 -19.63 3.70
N GLY A 32 20.54 -19.89 2.70
CA GLY A 32 20.95 -20.11 1.32
C GLY A 32 21.62 -18.88 0.69
N LEU A 33 21.06 -17.68 0.90
CA LEU A 33 21.68 -16.43 0.43
C LEU A 33 23.01 -16.14 1.12
N ALA A 34 23.13 -16.43 2.42
CA ALA A 34 24.38 -16.30 3.18
C ALA A 34 25.45 -17.30 2.70
N ALA A 35 25.08 -18.56 2.47
CA ALA A 35 25.96 -19.59 1.93
C ALA A 35 26.47 -19.23 0.52
N GLN A 36 25.66 -18.63 -0.31
CA GLN A 36 26.05 -18.08 -1.62
C GLN A 36 26.94 -16.82 -1.51
N GLY A 37 27.09 -16.26 -0.32
CA GLY A 37 27.88 -15.05 -0.09
C GLY A 37 27.21 -13.75 -0.50
N LEU A 38 25.91 -13.77 -0.77
CA LEU A 38 25.12 -12.60 -1.20
C LEU A 38 24.74 -11.70 -0.03
N VAL A 39 24.49 -12.28 1.15
CA VAL A 39 24.15 -11.55 2.38
C VAL A 39 25.00 -12.04 3.56
N SER A 40 24.94 -11.32 4.67
CA SER A 40 25.62 -11.68 5.93
C SER A 40 24.87 -12.80 6.65
N GLU A 41 25.61 -13.67 7.38
CA GLU A 41 25.04 -14.63 8.32
C GLU A 41 24.25 -13.97 9.46
N LYS A 42 24.41 -12.66 9.69
CA LYS A 42 23.64 -11.88 10.67
C LYS A 42 22.27 -11.43 10.15
N SER A 43 21.89 -11.84 8.94
CA SER A 43 20.58 -11.52 8.36
C SER A 43 19.45 -12.18 9.16
N ARG A 44 18.25 -11.57 9.19
CA ARG A 44 17.14 -11.96 10.09
C ARG A 44 15.79 -12.02 9.38
N VAL A 45 14.88 -12.78 9.97
CA VAL A 45 13.45 -12.82 9.60
C VAL A 45 12.69 -12.10 10.70
N LEU A 46 12.08 -10.96 10.36
CA LEU A 46 11.27 -10.14 11.25
C LEU A 46 9.78 -10.37 10.99
N PHE A 47 9.12 -11.05 11.92
CA PHE A 47 7.66 -11.17 11.92
C PHE A 47 7.02 -9.96 12.62
N VAL A 48 6.01 -9.38 11.98
CA VAL A 48 5.25 -8.25 12.50
C VAL A 48 3.82 -8.70 12.79
N ASN A 49 3.52 -9.01 14.05
CA ASN A 49 2.18 -9.34 14.46
C ASN A 49 1.29 -8.10 14.53
N ASP A 50 0.30 -8.00 13.65
CA ASP A 50 -0.65 -6.88 13.59
C ASP A 50 -1.85 -7.06 14.53
N GLY A 51 -1.58 -7.35 15.81
CA GLY A 51 -2.60 -7.51 16.83
C GLY A 51 -3.52 -8.71 16.60
N SER A 52 -2.94 -9.87 16.23
CA SER A 52 -3.67 -11.13 16.06
C SER A 52 -4.42 -11.55 17.32
N LYS A 53 -5.51 -12.30 17.13
CA LYS A 53 -6.34 -12.84 18.22
C LYS A 53 -6.17 -14.34 18.42
N ASP A 54 -5.45 -14.99 17.52
CA ASP A 54 -5.10 -16.39 17.53
C ASP A 54 -3.69 -16.62 18.13
N LYS A 55 -3.10 -17.77 17.92
CA LYS A 55 -1.77 -18.12 18.46
C LYS A 55 -0.60 -17.57 17.63
N THR A 56 -0.84 -16.67 16.69
CA THR A 56 0.22 -16.11 15.83
C THR A 56 1.38 -15.53 16.65
N TRP A 57 1.10 -14.73 17.68
CA TRP A 57 2.17 -14.12 18.48
C TRP A 57 2.94 -15.15 19.32
N GLU A 58 2.26 -16.11 19.91
CA GLU A 58 2.89 -17.21 20.66
C GLU A 58 3.85 -18.02 19.77
N LEU A 59 3.46 -18.32 18.52
CA LEU A 59 4.30 -19.00 17.55
C LEU A 59 5.56 -18.17 17.21
N ILE A 60 5.41 -16.86 16.99
CA ILE A 60 6.55 -15.96 16.70
C ILE A 60 7.53 -15.94 17.88
N GLN A 61 7.04 -15.88 19.12
CA GLN A 61 7.89 -15.94 20.31
C GLN A 61 8.64 -17.28 20.40
N ASN A 62 7.97 -18.38 20.10
CA ASN A 62 8.58 -19.72 20.10
C ASN A 62 9.68 -19.86 19.03
N PHE A 63 9.47 -19.33 17.81
CA PHE A 63 10.51 -19.31 16.78
C PHE A 63 11.72 -18.48 17.21
N ALA A 64 11.50 -17.29 17.76
CA ALA A 64 12.58 -16.44 18.25
C ALA A 64 13.35 -17.02 19.43
N ALA A 65 12.73 -17.90 20.22
CA ALA A 65 13.41 -18.63 21.30
C ALA A 65 14.25 -19.81 20.79
N GLN A 66 13.92 -20.35 19.61
CA GLN A 66 14.60 -21.52 19.02
C GLN A 66 15.81 -21.14 18.16
N ASP A 67 15.74 -19.99 17.45
CA ASP A 67 16.78 -19.57 16.52
C ASP A 67 16.91 -18.04 16.53
N GLU A 68 18.12 -17.51 16.67
CA GLU A 68 18.43 -16.08 16.76
C GLU A 68 18.16 -15.30 15.48
N HIS A 69 17.99 -15.97 14.34
CA HIS A 69 17.63 -15.33 13.08
C HIS A 69 16.15 -14.92 13.05
N TYR A 70 15.32 -15.53 13.88
CA TYR A 70 13.93 -15.14 14.02
C TYR A 70 13.77 -14.04 15.07
N ILE A 71 13.12 -12.98 14.68
CA ILE A 71 12.76 -11.89 15.58
C ILE A 71 11.31 -11.48 15.32
N GLY A 72 10.65 -10.93 16.31
CA GLY A 72 9.24 -10.55 16.20
C GLY A 72 8.88 -9.29 16.96
N ILE A 73 7.96 -8.52 16.39
CA ILE A 73 7.29 -7.39 17.06
C ILE A 73 5.79 -7.61 17.07
N ALA A 74 5.13 -7.18 18.15
CA ALA A 74 3.68 -7.14 18.24
C ALA A 74 3.17 -5.72 18.30
N GLN A 75 2.18 -5.40 17.49
CA GLN A 75 1.42 -4.15 17.60
C GLN A 75 0.37 -4.25 18.72
N SER A 76 0.10 -3.15 19.40
CA SER A 76 -0.90 -3.09 20.48
C SER A 76 -2.33 -3.42 20.03
N ARG A 77 -2.62 -3.30 18.73
CA ARG A 77 -3.88 -3.66 18.08
C ARG A 77 -3.69 -3.76 16.56
N ASN A 78 -4.63 -4.34 15.86
CA ASN A 78 -4.65 -4.32 14.40
C ASN A 78 -4.68 -2.89 13.87
N ARG A 79 -3.74 -2.57 12.99
CA ARG A 79 -3.57 -1.29 12.31
C ARG A 79 -3.62 -1.42 10.80
N GLY A 80 -3.78 -2.64 10.31
CA GLY A 80 -3.83 -2.99 8.90
C GLY A 80 -2.46 -3.25 8.28
N HIS A 81 -2.49 -4.02 7.22
CA HIS A 81 -1.31 -4.57 6.53
C HIS A 81 -0.22 -3.52 6.25
N GLN A 82 -0.58 -2.36 5.69
CA GLN A 82 0.38 -1.30 5.32
C GLN A 82 1.14 -0.75 6.55
N ASN A 83 0.45 -0.58 7.69
CA ASN A 83 1.07 -0.14 8.93
C ASN A 83 1.94 -1.23 9.57
N ALA A 84 1.58 -2.51 9.39
CA ALA A 84 2.40 -3.63 9.84
C ALA A 84 3.72 -3.70 9.05
N VAL A 85 3.65 -3.61 7.71
CA VAL A 85 4.86 -3.53 6.88
C VAL A 85 5.72 -2.35 7.28
N LEU A 86 5.13 -1.14 7.40
CA LEU A 86 5.87 0.06 7.81
C LEU A 86 6.52 -0.12 9.18
N ALA A 87 5.83 -0.70 10.16
CA ALA A 87 6.38 -0.95 11.49
C ALA A 87 7.65 -1.81 11.41
N GLY A 88 7.62 -2.88 10.62
CA GLY A 88 8.77 -3.76 10.40
C GLY A 88 9.93 -3.05 9.70
N LEU A 89 9.66 -2.26 8.66
CA LEU A 89 10.68 -1.49 7.95
C LEU A 89 11.35 -0.46 8.87
N MET A 90 10.58 0.24 9.68
CA MET A 90 11.13 1.24 10.62
C MET A 90 11.88 0.57 11.78
N GLU A 91 11.46 -0.59 12.28
CA GLU A 91 12.24 -1.33 13.27
C GLU A 91 13.57 -1.83 12.67
N ALA A 92 13.59 -2.29 11.43
CA ALA A 92 14.83 -2.65 10.74
C ALA A 92 15.78 -1.44 10.62
N LEU A 93 15.27 -0.27 10.22
CA LEU A 93 16.02 0.98 10.19
C LEU A 93 16.57 1.34 11.57
N HIS A 94 15.71 1.36 12.60
CA HIS A 94 16.10 1.76 13.95
C HIS A 94 17.06 0.77 14.64
N SER A 95 17.19 -0.45 14.12
CA SER A 95 18.16 -1.42 14.62
C SER A 95 19.61 -0.95 14.45
N GLY A 96 19.88 -0.11 13.46
CA GLY A 96 21.22 0.33 13.11
C GLY A 96 22.16 -0.78 12.60
N THR A 97 21.62 -1.98 12.40
CA THR A 97 22.39 -3.17 11.96
C THR A 97 21.94 -3.69 10.60
N CYS A 98 20.77 -3.26 10.12
CA CYS A 98 20.20 -3.68 8.85
C CYS A 98 20.70 -2.78 7.72
N ASP A 99 21.17 -3.37 6.61
CA ASP A 99 21.58 -2.63 5.40
C ASP A 99 20.46 -2.61 4.36
N VAL A 100 19.64 -3.66 4.32
CA VAL A 100 18.60 -3.84 3.30
C VAL A 100 17.44 -4.67 3.86
N THR A 101 16.23 -4.33 3.47
CA THR A 101 15.00 -5.05 3.85
C THR A 101 14.34 -5.66 2.62
N ILE A 102 13.67 -6.81 2.81
CA ILE A 102 12.70 -7.34 1.84
C ILE A 102 11.38 -7.53 2.58
N SER A 103 10.32 -6.86 2.13
CA SER A 103 8.96 -7.13 2.61
C SER A 103 8.29 -8.18 1.75
N ILE A 104 7.61 -9.15 2.36
CA ILE A 104 6.87 -10.23 1.69
C ILE A 104 5.70 -10.68 2.56
N ASP A 105 4.61 -11.13 1.92
CA ASP A 105 3.44 -11.67 2.63
C ASP A 105 3.74 -13.04 3.25
N CYS A 106 3.08 -13.33 4.39
CA CYS A 106 3.26 -14.57 5.13
C CYS A 106 2.68 -15.80 4.43
N ASP A 107 1.74 -15.63 3.47
CA ASP A 107 0.86 -16.67 2.94
C ASP A 107 1.52 -17.66 1.94
N GLY A 108 2.80 -17.44 1.63
CA GLY A 108 3.59 -18.29 0.73
C GLY A 108 3.15 -18.22 -0.74
N GLN A 109 2.34 -17.23 -1.14
CA GLN A 109 1.93 -17.07 -2.53
C GLN A 109 2.99 -16.46 -3.43
N ASP A 110 3.82 -15.57 -2.90
CA ASP A 110 4.87 -14.90 -3.66
C ASP A 110 6.14 -15.79 -3.66
N ASP A 111 6.75 -15.96 -4.83
CA ASP A 111 7.90 -16.84 -4.98
C ASP A 111 9.11 -16.32 -4.21
N ILE A 112 9.47 -17.05 -3.15
CA ILE A 112 10.59 -16.71 -2.28
C ILE A 112 11.94 -16.71 -3.02
N ASN A 113 12.05 -17.41 -4.16
CA ASN A 113 13.29 -17.49 -4.92
C ASN A 113 13.59 -16.20 -5.70
N ALA A 114 12.60 -15.35 -5.92
CA ALA A 114 12.83 -14.02 -6.48
C ALA A 114 13.76 -13.15 -5.62
N MET A 115 13.92 -13.46 -4.32
CA MET A 115 14.86 -12.76 -3.43
C MET A 115 16.31 -12.84 -3.92
N ASP A 116 16.71 -13.96 -4.55
CA ASP A 116 18.07 -14.14 -5.07
C ASP A 116 18.41 -13.06 -6.12
N GLU A 117 17.48 -12.81 -7.04
CA GLU A 117 17.64 -11.79 -8.06
C GLU A 117 17.50 -10.37 -7.48
N MET A 118 16.58 -10.16 -6.52
CA MET A 118 16.44 -8.88 -5.85
C MET A 118 17.73 -8.46 -5.14
N VAL A 119 18.36 -9.39 -4.40
CA VAL A 119 19.61 -9.11 -3.68
C VAL A 119 20.76 -8.85 -4.67
N LYS A 120 20.84 -9.60 -5.79
CA LYS A 120 21.84 -9.32 -6.83
C LYS A 120 21.69 -7.93 -7.43
N LYS A 121 20.47 -7.51 -7.77
CA LYS A 121 20.20 -6.15 -8.27
C LYS A 121 20.56 -5.06 -7.26
N TYR A 122 20.33 -5.31 -5.97
CA TYR A 122 20.78 -4.42 -4.91
C TYR A 122 22.31 -4.31 -4.87
N LEU A 123 23.04 -5.43 -4.97
CA LEU A 123 24.50 -5.45 -5.02
C LEU A 123 25.05 -4.73 -6.28
N ASP A 124 24.28 -4.71 -7.37
CA ASP A 124 24.56 -3.97 -8.62
C ASP A 124 24.17 -2.48 -8.53
N GLY A 125 23.77 -2.02 -7.34
CA GLY A 125 23.50 -0.61 -7.02
C GLY A 125 22.07 -0.15 -7.22
N ALA A 126 21.08 -1.06 -7.28
CA ALA A 126 19.68 -0.68 -7.12
C ALA A 126 19.39 -0.43 -5.63
N GLU A 127 18.64 0.62 -5.33
CA GLU A 127 18.25 0.95 -3.95
C GLU A 127 16.85 0.44 -3.59
N VAL A 128 16.01 0.25 -4.62
CA VAL A 128 14.68 -0.35 -4.52
C VAL A 128 14.53 -1.42 -5.59
N VAL A 129 14.03 -2.60 -5.24
CA VAL A 129 13.68 -3.63 -6.22
C VAL A 129 12.25 -4.08 -6.01
N TYR A 130 11.41 -3.88 -7.02
CA TYR A 130 10.00 -4.25 -6.98
C TYR A 130 9.80 -5.68 -7.50
N GLY A 131 9.12 -6.51 -6.71
CA GLY A 131 8.58 -7.77 -7.18
C GLY A 131 7.30 -7.53 -7.99
N VAL A 132 7.32 -7.93 -9.25
CA VAL A 132 6.18 -7.80 -10.16
C VAL A 132 5.69 -9.19 -10.54
N ARG A 133 4.41 -9.43 -10.35
CA ARG A 133 3.79 -10.72 -10.70
C ARG A 133 3.76 -10.88 -12.20
N SER A 134 4.32 -11.98 -12.70
CA SER A 134 4.20 -12.36 -14.11
C SER A 134 2.72 -12.55 -14.47
N ARG A 135 2.34 -12.20 -15.71
CA ARG A 135 0.97 -12.36 -16.19
C ARG A 135 0.64 -13.86 -16.27
N ARG A 136 -0.51 -14.26 -15.72
CA ARG A 136 -1.06 -15.58 -16.04
C ARG A 136 -1.75 -15.52 -17.41
N ASP A 137 -1.37 -16.41 -18.32
CA ASP A 137 -2.05 -16.56 -19.62
C ASP A 137 -3.50 -17.06 -19.49
N THR A 138 -3.91 -17.47 -18.28
CA THR A 138 -5.25 -17.98 -17.95
C THR A 138 -6.28 -16.90 -17.59
N ASP A 139 -5.91 -15.62 -17.56
CA ASP A 139 -6.87 -14.55 -17.25
C ASP A 139 -7.85 -14.33 -18.40
N THR A 140 -9.16 -14.47 -18.11
CA THR A 140 -10.23 -14.22 -19.07
C THR A 140 -10.13 -12.80 -19.63
N PHE A 141 -10.42 -12.64 -20.95
CA PHE A 141 -10.41 -11.35 -21.66
C PHE A 141 -11.14 -10.24 -20.88
N PHE A 142 -12.25 -10.55 -20.23
CA PHE A 142 -13.02 -9.60 -19.43
C PHE A 142 -12.27 -9.13 -18.17
N LYS A 143 -11.58 -10.02 -17.46
CA LYS A 143 -10.73 -9.65 -16.29
C LYS A 143 -9.57 -8.76 -16.72
N ARG A 144 -8.97 -9.06 -17.85
CA ARG A 144 -7.87 -8.28 -18.42
C ARG A 144 -8.31 -6.87 -18.82
N PHE A 145 -9.43 -6.75 -19.55
CA PHE A 145 -9.99 -5.47 -19.97
C PHE A 145 -10.39 -4.59 -18.79
N THR A 146 -11.02 -5.17 -17.77
CA THR A 146 -11.40 -4.43 -16.55
C THR A 146 -10.18 -4.00 -15.73
N ALA A 147 -9.13 -4.84 -15.63
CA ALA A 147 -7.90 -4.50 -14.94
C ALA A 147 -7.12 -3.39 -15.68
N GLU A 148 -6.95 -3.50 -16.99
CA GLU A 148 -6.27 -2.47 -17.81
C GLU A 148 -7.04 -1.13 -17.75
N GLY A 149 -8.37 -1.17 -17.88
CA GLY A 149 -9.24 0.01 -17.71
C GLY A 149 -9.10 0.66 -16.34
N PHE A 150 -9.05 -0.15 -15.30
CA PHE A 150 -8.83 0.30 -13.93
C PHE A 150 -7.49 1.04 -13.77
N TYR A 151 -6.38 0.46 -14.26
CA TYR A 151 -5.07 1.12 -14.19
C TYR A 151 -4.99 2.39 -15.04
N HIS A 152 -5.64 2.43 -16.20
CA HIS A 152 -5.74 3.64 -17.00
C HIS A 152 -6.47 4.77 -16.24
N VAL A 153 -7.56 4.45 -15.56
CA VAL A 153 -8.30 5.42 -14.73
C VAL A 153 -7.44 5.89 -13.55
N MET A 154 -6.72 4.97 -12.88
CA MET A 154 -5.82 5.31 -11.78
C MET A 154 -4.72 6.27 -12.22
N ASN A 155 -4.03 5.99 -13.33
CA ASN A 155 -2.99 6.85 -13.88
C ASN A 155 -3.55 8.19 -14.37
N ALA A 156 -4.70 8.19 -15.04
CA ALA A 156 -5.38 9.42 -15.47
C ALA A 156 -5.75 10.31 -14.27
N LEU A 157 -6.13 9.71 -13.14
CA LEU A 157 -6.42 10.39 -11.89
C LEU A 157 -5.16 10.71 -11.07
N GLY A 158 -3.95 10.37 -11.56
CA GLY A 158 -2.67 10.81 -11.01
C GLY A 158 -2.07 9.92 -9.93
N ALA A 159 -2.53 8.69 -9.83
CA ALA A 159 -1.85 7.67 -9.05
C ALA A 159 -0.82 6.96 -9.95
N ASP A 160 0.43 7.44 -9.96
CA ASP A 160 1.55 6.77 -10.65
C ASP A 160 1.96 5.51 -9.87
N ILE A 161 1.22 4.44 -10.10
CA ILE A 161 1.47 3.15 -9.47
C ILE A 161 2.21 2.26 -10.46
N VAL A 162 3.33 1.65 -10.05
CA VAL A 162 3.99 0.62 -10.84
C VAL A 162 3.01 -0.52 -11.10
N PHE A 163 2.77 -0.85 -12.37
CA PHE A 163 1.78 -1.83 -12.78
C PHE A 163 2.05 -3.20 -12.13
N ASN A 164 1.02 -3.80 -11.52
CA ASN A 164 1.02 -5.18 -11.01
C ASN A 164 2.10 -5.51 -9.95
N HIS A 165 2.69 -4.49 -9.26
CA HIS A 165 3.62 -4.77 -8.19
C HIS A 165 2.88 -5.16 -6.90
N ALA A 166 3.43 -6.14 -6.21
CA ALA A 166 3.00 -6.59 -4.90
C ALA A 166 3.66 -5.74 -3.78
N ASP A 167 3.30 -5.99 -2.52
CA ASP A 167 4.04 -5.49 -1.36
C ASP A 167 5.37 -6.24 -1.15
N TYR A 168 5.71 -7.13 -2.09
CA TYR A 168 6.98 -7.82 -2.21
C TYR A 168 8.01 -6.90 -2.83
N ARG A 169 8.89 -6.34 -2.01
CA ARG A 169 9.91 -5.40 -2.47
C ARG A 169 11.14 -5.41 -1.58
N LEU A 170 12.30 -5.16 -2.20
CA LEU A 170 13.54 -4.88 -1.51
C LEU A 170 13.72 -3.36 -1.40
N ILE A 171 14.12 -2.88 -0.22
CA ILE A 171 14.39 -1.46 0.05
C ILE A 171 15.67 -1.36 0.88
N SER A 172 16.63 -0.53 0.43
CA SER A 172 17.84 -0.25 1.20
C SER A 172 17.56 0.64 2.42
N THR A 173 18.38 0.52 3.45
CA THR A 173 18.29 1.39 4.64
C THR A 173 18.41 2.86 4.29
N ARG A 174 19.24 3.22 3.30
CA ARG A 174 19.35 4.59 2.80
C ARG A 174 18.04 5.17 2.28
N VAL A 175 17.23 4.35 1.59
CA VAL A 175 15.88 4.75 1.15
C VAL A 175 14.94 4.84 2.35
N LEU A 176 15.05 3.91 3.31
CA LEU A 176 14.24 3.93 4.53
C LEU A 176 14.52 5.17 5.40
N GLU A 177 15.78 5.64 5.48
CA GLU A 177 16.15 6.90 6.14
C GLU A 177 15.37 8.08 5.55
N SER A 178 15.38 8.21 4.22
CA SER A 178 14.61 9.26 3.54
C SER A 178 13.10 9.06 3.68
N PHE A 179 12.64 7.80 3.68
CA PHE A 179 11.23 7.46 3.83
C PHE A 179 10.70 7.72 5.25
N ALA A 180 11.55 7.68 6.27
CA ALA A 180 11.18 7.95 7.66
C ALA A 180 10.65 9.38 7.88
N ASP A 181 11.04 10.33 7.03
CA ASP A 181 10.56 11.72 7.05
C ASP A 181 9.13 11.87 6.53
N TYR A 182 8.60 10.88 5.82
CA TYR A 182 7.20 10.87 5.38
C TYR A 182 6.29 10.55 6.57
N ARG A 183 5.52 11.55 7.00
CA ARG A 183 4.69 11.48 8.22
C ARG A 183 3.22 11.23 7.98
N GLU A 184 2.82 10.99 6.73
CA GLU A 184 1.42 10.74 6.36
C GLU A 184 0.81 9.61 7.18
N VAL A 185 -0.37 9.85 7.73
CA VAL A 185 -1.19 8.86 8.44
C VAL A 185 -1.91 7.94 7.46
N ASN A 186 -2.29 8.50 6.29
CA ASN A 186 -2.91 7.75 5.19
C ASN A 186 -1.83 7.05 4.35
N ILE A 187 -1.33 5.94 4.86
CA ILE A 187 -0.23 5.21 4.21
C ILE A 187 -0.72 4.44 3.00
N PHE A 188 -0.04 4.67 1.88
CA PHE A 188 -0.14 3.86 0.67
C PHE A 188 1.26 3.57 0.15
N LEU A 189 1.93 2.56 0.76
CA LEU A 189 3.34 2.24 0.49
C LEU A 189 3.64 2.03 -0.98
N ARG A 190 2.69 1.44 -1.75
CA ARG A 190 2.85 1.20 -3.18
C ARG A 190 3.04 2.48 -4.00
N GLY A 191 2.42 3.58 -3.57
CA GLY A 191 2.56 4.87 -4.22
C GLY A 191 3.64 5.75 -3.59
N MET A 192 3.92 5.58 -2.29
CA MET A 192 4.86 6.43 -1.56
C MET A 192 6.33 6.06 -1.81
N VAL A 193 6.68 4.77 -1.88
CA VAL A 193 8.05 4.32 -2.11
C VAL A 193 8.64 4.87 -3.43
N PRO A 194 7.91 4.90 -4.57
CA PRO A 194 8.40 5.54 -5.79
C PRO A 194 8.69 7.04 -5.66
N LEU A 195 7.99 7.76 -4.76
CA LEU A 195 8.19 9.21 -4.56
C LEU A 195 9.58 9.56 -4.00
N VAL A 196 10.25 8.61 -3.33
CA VAL A 196 11.59 8.83 -2.80
C VAL A 196 12.64 8.98 -3.93
N GLY A 197 12.36 8.44 -5.13
CA GLY A 197 13.11 8.76 -6.35
C GLY A 197 14.49 8.12 -6.49
N PHE A 198 14.83 7.12 -5.68
CA PHE A 198 16.10 6.39 -5.81
C PHE A 198 16.08 5.40 -6.99
N LYS A 199 17.30 4.96 -7.42
CA LYS A 199 17.46 3.97 -8.48
C LYS A 199 16.66 2.71 -8.16
N SER A 200 15.72 2.38 -9.02
CA SER A 200 14.84 1.22 -8.86
C SER A 200 14.96 0.24 -10.01
N GLU A 201 14.74 -1.03 -9.71
CA GLU A 201 14.75 -2.16 -10.62
C GLU A 201 13.50 -3.02 -10.39
N VAL A 202 13.24 -3.96 -11.31
CA VAL A 202 12.08 -4.85 -11.24
C VAL A 202 12.54 -6.30 -11.37
N VAL A 203 11.99 -7.18 -10.54
CA VAL A 203 12.11 -8.64 -10.66
C VAL A 203 10.73 -9.22 -10.89
N THR A 204 10.58 -10.01 -11.95
CA THR A 204 9.31 -10.70 -12.25
C THR A 204 9.31 -12.09 -11.61
N TYR A 205 8.19 -12.49 -11.01
CA TYR A 205 8.02 -13.80 -10.41
C TYR A 205 6.63 -14.38 -10.66
N GLU A 206 6.51 -15.70 -10.55
CA GLU A 206 5.22 -16.38 -10.62
C GLU A 206 4.55 -16.43 -9.25
N ARG A 207 3.24 -16.25 -9.24
CA ARG A 207 2.46 -16.37 -8.00
C ARG A 207 1.92 -17.77 -7.85
N HIS A 208 2.16 -18.37 -6.70
CA HIS A 208 1.64 -19.69 -6.32
C HIS A 208 0.24 -19.61 -5.69
N GLU A 209 -0.39 -20.76 -5.51
CA GLU A 209 -1.60 -20.87 -4.70
C GLU A 209 -1.25 -20.73 -3.21
N ARG A 210 -2.21 -20.25 -2.41
CA ARG A 210 -2.01 -20.15 -0.96
C ARG A 210 -1.73 -21.52 -0.35
N LEU A 211 -0.78 -21.59 0.56
CA LEU A 211 -0.45 -22.82 1.28
C LEU A 211 -1.53 -23.20 2.30
N ALA A 212 -2.24 -22.23 2.87
CA ALA A 212 -3.38 -22.44 3.77
C ALA A 212 -4.29 -21.18 3.83
N GLY A 213 -5.57 -21.37 4.26
CA GLY A 213 -6.54 -20.29 4.46
C GLY A 213 -7.35 -19.91 3.22
N GLU A 214 -8.54 -19.30 3.42
CA GLU A 214 -9.41 -18.83 2.34
C GLU A 214 -9.24 -17.33 2.12
N SER A 215 -9.12 -16.90 0.86
CA SER A 215 -9.11 -15.49 0.49
C SER A 215 -10.45 -15.06 -0.07
N HIS A 216 -11.19 -14.26 0.68
CA HIS A 216 -12.37 -13.58 0.18
C HIS A 216 -12.07 -12.07 0.10
N TYR A 217 -11.60 -11.61 -1.06
CA TYR A 217 -11.47 -10.18 -1.33
C TYR A 217 -12.68 -9.75 -2.18
N PRO A 218 -13.77 -9.26 -1.58
CA PRO A 218 -14.95 -8.82 -2.34
C PRO A 218 -14.60 -7.57 -3.17
N LEU A 219 -15.29 -7.42 -4.32
CA LEU A 219 -15.09 -6.31 -5.27
C LEU A 219 -15.19 -4.93 -4.58
N SER A 220 -16.06 -4.82 -3.57
CA SER A 220 -16.22 -3.60 -2.77
C SER A 220 -14.93 -3.18 -2.06
N LYS A 221 -14.16 -4.13 -1.52
CA LYS A 221 -12.85 -3.83 -0.89
C LYS A 221 -11.79 -3.41 -1.91
N MET A 222 -11.82 -3.98 -3.12
CA MET A 222 -10.91 -3.57 -4.20
C MET A 222 -11.21 -2.14 -4.65
N LEU A 223 -12.49 -1.77 -4.82
CA LEU A 223 -12.89 -0.41 -5.18
C LEU A 223 -12.57 0.59 -4.07
N ALA A 224 -12.78 0.23 -2.79
CA ALA A 224 -12.40 1.06 -1.67
C ALA A 224 -10.88 1.33 -1.64
N LEU A 225 -10.06 0.28 -1.80
CA LEU A 225 -8.60 0.41 -1.85
C LEU A 225 -8.15 1.32 -3.01
N ALA A 226 -8.80 1.21 -4.16
CA ALA A 226 -8.54 2.04 -5.32
C ALA A 226 -8.86 3.52 -5.04
N PHE A 227 -10.04 3.78 -4.50
CA PHE A 227 -10.48 5.12 -4.14
C PHE A 227 -9.57 5.75 -3.08
N ASP A 228 -9.18 4.96 -2.06
CA ASP A 228 -8.21 5.36 -1.07
C ASP A 228 -6.85 5.72 -1.68
N GLY A 229 -6.35 4.90 -2.60
CA GLY A 229 -5.09 5.16 -3.31
C GLY A 229 -5.14 6.47 -4.12
N ILE A 230 -6.21 6.69 -4.91
CA ILE A 230 -6.39 7.91 -5.70
C ILE A 230 -6.43 9.14 -4.80
N THR A 231 -7.27 9.13 -3.77
CA THR A 231 -7.50 10.29 -2.90
C THR A 231 -6.33 10.55 -1.93
N SER A 232 -5.45 9.56 -1.70
CA SER A 232 -4.22 9.73 -0.92
C SER A 232 -3.08 10.33 -1.73
N LEU A 233 -2.98 10.00 -3.03
CA LEU A 233 -1.84 10.40 -3.86
C LEU A 233 -2.14 11.56 -4.82
N SER A 234 -3.41 11.89 -5.04
CA SER A 234 -3.77 12.83 -6.09
C SER A 234 -4.91 13.78 -5.70
N ASN A 235 -4.79 15.03 -6.11
CA ASN A 235 -5.86 16.04 -6.01
C ASN A 235 -6.64 16.19 -7.33
N LYS A 236 -6.38 15.37 -8.36
CA LYS A 236 -7.08 15.43 -9.65
C LYS A 236 -8.60 15.26 -9.54
N PRO A 237 -9.14 14.37 -8.66
CA PRO A 237 -10.60 14.29 -8.47
C PRO A 237 -11.24 15.63 -8.07
N ILE A 238 -10.60 16.40 -7.19
CA ILE A 238 -11.10 17.75 -6.80
C ILE A 238 -11.07 18.69 -8.00
N ARG A 239 -9.97 18.67 -8.78
CA ARG A 239 -9.86 19.51 -9.99
C ARG A 239 -10.90 19.14 -11.03
N LEU A 240 -11.23 17.86 -11.20
CA LEU A 240 -12.27 17.38 -12.10
C LEU A 240 -13.64 17.92 -11.66
N ILE A 241 -13.95 17.87 -10.36
CA ILE A 241 -15.18 18.42 -9.80
C ILE A 241 -15.26 19.92 -10.07
N THR A 242 -14.19 20.66 -9.81
CA THR A 242 -14.12 22.11 -10.07
C THR A 242 -14.34 22.41 -11.56
N GLY A 243 -13.67 21.70 -12.45
CA GLY A 243 -13.84 21.85 -13.90
C GLY A 243 -15.27 21.55 -14.36
N SER A 244 -15.87 20.48 -13.86
CA SER A 244 -17.26 20.12 -14.15
C SER A 244 -18.23 21.17 -13.63
N GLY A 245 -17.99 21.70 -12.44
CA GLY A 245 -18.80 22.79 -11.85
C GLY A 245 -18.76 24.06 -12.69
N ILE A 246 -17.59 24.48 -13.16
CA ILE A 246 -17.42 25.63 -14.06
C ILE A 246 -18.17 25.38 -15.37
N PHE A 247 -18.03 24.19 -15.97
CA PHE A 247 -18.72 23.84 -17.23
C PHE A 247 -20.24 23.90 -17.09
N VAL A 248 -20.79 23.28 -16.04
CA VAL A 248 -22.24 23.33 -15.75
C VAL A 248 -22.70 24.74 -15.47
N SER A 249 -21.93 25.54 -14.73
CA SER A 249 -22.24 26.94 -14.45
C SER A 249 -22.36 27.78 -15.74
N LEU A 250 -21.44 27.58 -16.69
CA LEU A 250 -21.49 28.28 -17.99
C LEU A 250 -22.74 27.91 -18.80
N ILE A 251 -23.09 26.62 -18.86
CA ILE A 251 -24.31 26.15 -19.53
C ILE A 251 -25.56 26.74 -18.86
N SER A 252 -25.60 26.72 -17.54
CA SER A 252 -26.71 27.28 -16.76
C SER A 252 -26.86 28.76 -17.01
N PHE A 253 -25.75 29.51 -17.10
CA PHE A 253 -25.78 30.96 -17.39
C PHE A 253 -26.36 31.24 -18.78
N ILE A 254 -25.99 30.44 -19.79
CA ILE A 254 -26.58 30.53 -21.15
C ILE A 254 -28.08 30.22 -21.08
N GLY A 255 -28.48 29.21 -20.33
CA GLY A 255 -29.88 28.82 -20.11
C GLY A 255 -30.71 29.97 -19.46
N VAL A 256 -30.12 30.65 -18.49
CA VAL A 256 -30.78 31.82 -17.84
C VAL A 256 -30.99 32.95 -18.84
N ILE A 257 -29.99 33.30 -19.64
CA ILE A 257 -30.13 34.34 -20.70
C ILE A 257 -31.24 33.95 -21.67
N TRP A 258 -31.24 32.70 -22.14
CA TRP A 258 -32.26 32.17 -23.05
C TRP A 258 -33.66 32.26 -22.44
N ALA A 259 -33.82 31.87 -21.18
CA ALA A 259 -35.09 31.94 -20.45
C ALA A 259 -35.63 33.41 -20.34
N ILE A 260 -34.75 34.38 -20.06
CA ILE A 260 -35.09 35.82 -20.01
C ILE A 260 -35.58 36.30 -21.37
N VAL A 261 -34.89 35.93 -22.46
CA VAL A 261 -35.27 36.31 -23.83
C VAL A 261 -36.65 35.72 -24.17
N CYS A 262 -36.89 34.43 -23.91
CA CYS A 262 -38.18 33.79 -24.13
C CYS A 262 -39.32 34.47 -23.34
N ALA A 263 -39.07 34.81 -22.10
CA ALA A 263 -40.05 35.52 -21.26
C ALA A 263 -40.37 36.90 -21.82
N ALA A 264 -39.35 37.64 -22.27
CA ALA A 264 -39.55 38.97 -22.90
C ALA A 264 -40.31 38.90 -24.24
N MET A 265 -40.23 37.76 -24.95
CA MET A 265 -40.97 37.50 -26.19
C MET A 265 -42.39 36.97 -25.95
N GLY A 266 -42.85 36.87 -24.72
CA GLY A 266 -44.20 36.44 -24.36
C GLY A 266 -44.44 34.90 -24.52
N SER A 267 -43.39 34.10 -24.72
CA SER A 267 -43.46 32.65 -24.84
C SER A 267 -43.42 32.03 -23.44
N SER A 268 -44.58 31.63 -22.90
CA SER A 268 -44.59 30.88 -21.62
C SER A 268 -44.18 29.45 -21.82
N VAL A 269 -43.20 28.99 -21.05
CA VAL A 269 -42.72 27.60 -21.11
C VAL A 269 -43.51 26.76 -20.11
N ALA A 270 -44.36 25.86 -20.62
CA ALA A 270 -44.98 24.84 -19.80
C ALA A 270 -43.88 23.79 -19.44
N GLY A 271 -43.48 23.71 -18.17
CA GLY A 271 -42.33 22.87 -17.86
C GLY A 271 -42.07 22.54 -16.39
N TRP A 272 -43.12 22.48 -15.55
CA TRP A 272 -42.94 22.14 -14.13
C TRP A 272 -42.18 20.83 -13.92
N ALA A 273 -42.49 19.78 -14.67
CA ALA A 273 -41.82 18.47 -14.57
C ALA A 273 -40.31 18.55 -14.95
N SER A 274 -39.99 19.33 -16.01
CA SER A 274 -38.60 19.52 -16.44
C SER A 274 -37.78 20.25 -15.38
N ILE A 275 -38.37 21.29 -14.73
CA ILE A 275 -37.69 22.01 -13.64
C ILE A 275 -37.38 21.08 -12.47
N VAL A 276 -38.34 20.27 -12.04
CA VAL A 276 -38.14 19.29 -10.95
C VAL A 276 -37.05 18.32 -11.30
N CYS A 277 -37.04 17.75 -12.50
CA CYS A 277 -35.97 16.82 -12.94
C CYS A 277 -34.58 17.48 -12.94
N ILE A 278 -34.45 18.70 -13.45
CA ILE A 278 -33.19 19.43 -13.46
C ILE A 278 -32.69 19.72 -12.04
N VAL A 279 -33.59 20.19 -11.16
CA VAL A 279 -33.23 20.48 -9.75
C VAL A 279 -32.81 19.22 -9.03
N CYS A 280 -33.54 18.12 -9.18
CA CYS A 280 -33.16 16.83 -8.57
C CYS A 280 -31.81 16.31 -9.09
N PHE A 281 -31.58 16.37 -10.41
CA PHE A 281 -30.33 15.97 -11.00
C PHE A 281 -29.14 16.80 -10.49
N MET A 282 -29.28 18.12 -10.50
CA MET A 282 -28.25 19.04 -10.02
C MET A 282 -27.99 18.87 -8.53
N SER A 283 -29.03 18.66 -7.71
CA SER A 283 -28.85 18.35 -6.30
C SER A 283 -28.10 17.03 -6.07
N GLY A 284 -28.40 16.01 -6.87
CA GLY A 284 -27.67 14.73 -6.82
C GLY A 284 -26.18 14.91 -7.15
N VAL A 285 -25.86 15.64 -8.22
CA VAL A 285 -24.46 15.96 -8.59
C VAL A 285 -23.76 16.73 -7.47
N GLN A 286 -24.43 17.75 -6.87
CA GLN A 286 -23.86 18.50 -5.76
C GLN A 286 -23.56 17.63 -4.55
N LEU A 287 -24.43 16.69 -4.18
CA LEU A 287 -24.19 15.77 -3.07
C LEU A 287 -23.00 14.85 -3.32
N VAL A 288 -22.82 14.37 -4.55
CA VAL A 288 -21.61 13.57 -4.92
C VAL A 288 -20.35 14.44 -4.80
N CYS A 289 -20.37 15.66 -5.30
CA CYS A 289 -19.23 16.59 -5.19
C CYS A 289 -18.86 16.86 -3.73
N LEU A 290 -19.86 17.14 -2.89
CA LEU A 290 -19.67 17.34 -1.45
C LEU A 290 -19.12 16.08 -0.76
N GLY A 291 -19.57 14.88 -1.17
CA GLY A 291 -19.05 13.62 -0.68
C GLY A 291 -17.56 13.44 -0.97
N VAL A 292 -17.13 13.74 -2.20
CA VAL A 292 -15.70 13.69 -2.56
C VAL A 292 -14.88 14.72 -1.78
N ILE A 293 -15.37 15.95 -1.63
CA ILE A 293 -14.70 16.98 -0.81
C ILE A 293 -14.63 16.52 0.65
N GLY A 294 -15.71 15.94 1.18
CA GLY A 294 -15.76 15.39 2.53
C GLY A 294 -14.69 14.31 2.78
N GLU A 295 -14.42 13.47 1.79
CA GLU A 295 -13.35 12.45 1.86
C GLU A 295 -11.97 13.09 2.03
N TYR A 296 -11.65 14.12 1.25
CA TYR A 296 -10.39 14.86 1.39
C TYR A 296 -10.29 15.59 2.74
N ILE A 297 -11.39 16.21 3.20
CA ILE A 297 -11.42 16.82 4.53
C ILE A 297 -11.20 15.78 5.62
N GLY A 298 -11.79 14.58 5.48
CA GLY A 298 -11.58 13.46 6.39
C GLY A 298 -10.11 13.05 6.46
N LYS A 299 -9.43 12.96 5.32
CA LYS A 299 -7.99 12.66 5.25
C LYS A 299 -7.14 13.77 5.89
N ILE A 300 -7.39 15.04 5.57
CA ILE A 300 -6.73 16.19 6.19
C ILE A 300 -6.92 16.17 7.72
N TYR A 301 -8.12 15.87 8.20
CA TYR A 301 -8.40 15.75 9.62
C TYR A 301 -7.56 14.66 10.31
N MET A 302 -7.37 13.51 9.65
CA MET A 302 -6.51 12.45 10.18
C MET A 302 -5.04 12.87 10.20
N GLU A 303 -4.55 13.52 9.15
CA GLU A 303 -3.19 14.05 9.07
C GLU A 303 -2.92 15.12 10.15
N THR A 304 -3.85 16.05 10.35
CA THR A 304 -3.74 17.12 11.35
C THR A 304 -3.66 16.58 12.78
N LYS A 305 -4.28 15.42 13.05
CA LYS A 305 -4.19 14.77 14.36
C LYS A 305 -2.81 14.17 14.65
N SER A 306 -2.02 13.88 13.63
CA SER A 306 -0.65 13.32 13.74
C SER A 306 -0.55 12.14 14.71
N ARG A 307 -1.56 11.27 14.73
CA ARG A 307 -1.58 10.09 15.61
C ARG A 307 -0.56 9.07 15.16
N PRO A 308 0.08 8.33 16.10
CA PRO A 308 1.01 7.27 15.73
C PRO A 308 0.36 6.26 14.77
N ARG A 309 1.02 5.97 13.67
CA ARG A 309 0.58 5.01 12.65
C ARG A 309 0.47 3.60 13.22
N TYR A 310 1.41 3.23 14.09
CA TYR A 310 1.46 1.96 14.81
C TYR A 310 2.02 2.18 16.23
N ILE A 311 1.78 1.24 17.12
CA ILE A 311 2.34 1.23 18.47
C ILE A 311 2.82 -0.20 18.73
N ILE A 312 4.11 -0.38 18.97
CA ILE A 312 4.68 -1.67 19.31
C ILE A 312 4.50 -1.90 20.80
N SER A 313 3.79 -2.97 21.16
CA SER A 313 3.56 -3.39 22.54
C SER A 313 4.67 -4.30 23.06
N GLU A 314 5.17 -5.20 22.20
CA GLU A 314 6.14 -6.22 22.57
C GLU A 314 7.19 -6.44 21.48
N ARG A 315 8.38 -6.92 21.91
CA ARG A 315 9.47 -7.38 21.05
C ARG A 315 10.03 -8.67 21.61
N THR A 316 10.54 -9.55 20.74
CA THR A 316 11.24 -10.77 21.17
C THR A 316 12.69 -10.54 21.57
N TRP A 317 13.20 -9.32 21.40
CA TRP A 317 14.57 -8.91 21.79
C TRP A 317 14.54 -7.67 22.68
N ALA A 318 15.64 -7.39 23.37
CA ALA A 318 15.78 -6.15 24.16
C ALA A 318 15.73 -4.92 23.20
N PRO A 319 14.92 -3.89 23.52
CA PRO A 319 14.85 -2.71 22.68
C PRO A 319 16.21 -2.01 22.60
N TYR A 320 16.56 -1.50 21.43
CA TYR A 320 17.73 -0.63 21.26
C TYR A 320 17.53 0.64 22.08
N GLU A 321 18.58 1.10 22.74
CA GLU A 321 18.54 2.42 23.41
C GLU A 321 18.21 3.48 22.35
N ARG A 322 17.01 4.05 22.44
CA ARG A 322 16.66 5.19 21.57
C ARG A 322 17.55 6.38 21.99
N LYS A 323 18.52 6.72 21.17
CA LYS A 323 19.12 8.05 21.21
C LYS A 323 18.03 9.02 20.74
N TYR A 324 17.33 9.61 21.70
CA TYR A 324 16.46 10.74 21.40
C TYR A 324 17.33 11.87 20.89
N HIS A 325 17.34 12.10 19.59
CA HIS A 325 17.71 13.39 19.05
C HIS A 325 16.47 14.26 19.21
N GLY A 326 16.53 15.19 20.19
CA GLY A 326 15.50 16.16 20.51
C GLY A 326 15.30 17.19 19.39
#